data_5661c3d3f5bf429102017bc3df193e21
#
_entry.id   5661c3d3f5bf429102017bc3df193e21
#
_cell.length_a   1.000
_cell.length_b   1.000
_cell.length_c   1.000
_cell.angle_alpha   90.00
_cell.angle_beta   90.00
_cell.angle_gamma   90.00
#
_symmetry.space_group_name_H-M   'P 1'
#
loop_
_entity.id
_entity.type
_entity.pdbx_description
1 polymer ?
#
loop_
_entity_poly.entity_id
_entity_poly.type
_entity_poly.pdbx_seq_one_letter_code
_entity_poly.pdbx_strand_id
1 'polypeptide(L)'
;MYKRQVLNKRKFLLHDIKLKIIPAGGGFHNWHYEDGSLESSARQFVVQVYLNDDFDGGETEFLYQQRREEAVAGDVLMFPAAFTHTHRGNPPLGGHKYLATSWGYIQDEDSN
;
A
#
# COMPACT_ATOMS: atom_id res chain seq x y z
N MET A 1 14.60 18.66 7.76
CA MET A 1 15.97 18.85 7.27
C MET A 1 16.75 17.59 7.24
N TYR A 2 16.91 16.91 8.37
CA TYR A 2 17.60 15.63 8.41
C TYR A 2 16.96 14.58 7.50
N LYS A 3 15.66 14.43 7.57
CA LYS A 3 14.92 13.47 6.72
C LYS A 3 15.08 13.78 5.24
N ARG A 4 15.06 15.06 4.93
CA ARG A 4 15.19 15.52 3.55
C ARG A 4 16.54 15.16 2.96
N GLN A 5 17.61 15.33 3.74
CA GLN A 5 18.95 15.00 3.29
C GLN A 5 19.10 13.49 3.05
N VAL A 6 18.55 12.67 3.93
CA VAL A 6 18.59 11.22 3.78
C VAL A 6 17.83 10.79 2.54
N LEU A 7 16.63 11.33 2.33
CA LEU A 7 15.80 10.98 1.17
C LEU A 7 16.41 11.44 -0.15
N ASN A 8 17.07 12.61 -0.15
CA ASN A 8 17.66 13.12 -1.37
C ASN A 8 18.81 12.26 -1.90
N LYS A 9 19.40 11.45 -1.03
CA LYS A 9 20.49 10.55 -1.44
C LYS A 9 19.99 9.21 -1.93
N ARG A 10 18.69 8.96 -1.87
CA ARG A 10 18.12 7.69 -2.27
C ARG A 10 17.12 7.89 -3.37
N LYS A 11 17.20 7.00 -4.33
CA LYS A 11 16.23 6.97 -5.41
C LYS A 11 15.33 5.75 -5.23
N PHE A 12 14.06 5.93 -5.54
CA PHE A 12 13.08 4.88 -5.47
C PHE A 12 12.49 4.65 -6.85
N LEU A 13 12.28 3.39 -7.17
CA LEU A 13 11.55 2.99 -8.36
C LEU A 13 10.24 2.36 -7.94
N LEU A 14 9.16 2.78 -8.56
CA LEU A 14 7.91 2.05 -8.47
C LEU A 14 7.95 0.92 -9.48
N HIS A 15 7.68 -0.28 -9.02
CA HIS A 15 7.74 -1.46 -9.86
C HIS A 15 6.48 -2.28 -9.64
N ASP A 16 5.95 -2.85 -10.72
CA ASP A 16 4.70 -3.56 -10.74
C ASP A 16 3.52 -2.69 -10.31
N ILE A 17 2.57 -2.56 -11.18
CA ILE A 17 1.30 -1.89 -10.88
C ILE A 17 0.21 -2.93 -11.03
N LYS A 18 -0.49 -3.20 -9.93
CA LYS A 18 -1.64 -4.10 -9.94
C LYS A 18 -2.92 -3.31 -9.86
N LEU A 19 -3.79 -3.54 -10.80
CA LEU A 19 -5.15 -3.05 -10.76
C LEU A 19 -6.01 -4.15 -10.16
N LYS A 20 -6.70 -3.84 -9.08
CA LYS A 20 -7.52 -4.80 -8.36
C LYS A 20 -8.97 -4.39 -8.37
N ILE A 21 -9.84 -5.37 -8.59
CA ILE A 21 -11.27 -5.20 -8.41
C ILE A 21 -11.65 -6.06 -7.23
N ILE A 22 -12.10 -5.43 -6.16
CA ILE A 22 -12.54 -6.12 -4.95
C ILE A 22 -14.06 -6.06 -4.93
N PRO A 23 -14.72 -7.20 -5.11
CA PRO A 23 -16.18 -7.21 -5.11
C PRO A 23 -16.75 -6.88 -3.74
N ALA A 24 -17.99 -6.43 -3.71
CA ALA A 24 -18.68 -6.15 -2.47
C ALA A 24 -18.62 -7.36 -1.55
N GLY A 25 -18.21 -7.15 -0.29
CA GLY A 25 -18.03 -8.20 0.69
C GLY A 25 -16.71 -8.95 0.61
N GLY A 26 -15.92 -8.76 -0.45
CA GLY A 26 -14.61 -9.37 -0.61
C GLY A 26 -13.50 -8.53 0.04
N GLY A 27 -12.27 -9.01 -0.05
CA GLY A 27 -11.11 -8.24 0.42
C GLY A 27 -10.02 -9.13 0.99
N PHE A 28 -8.93 -8.48 1.36
CA PHE A 28 -7.81 -9.14 2.02
C PHE A 28 -7.98 -9.00 3.52
N HIS A 29 -8.75 -9.91 4.10
CA HIS A 29 -9.14 -9.85 5.51
C HIS A 29 -8.03 -10.26 6.47
N ASN A 30 -7.02 -10.99 6.00
CA ASN A 30 -5.93 -11.44 6.84
C ASN A 30 -4.92 -10.32 7.06
N TRP A 31 -4.46 -10.21 8.30
CA TRP A 31 -3.35 -9.31 8.60
C TRP A 31 -2.10 -9.79 7.87
N HIS A 32 -1.45 -8.88 7.16
CA HIS A 32 -0.26 -9.20 6.38
C HIS A 32 0.65 -7.98 6.22
N TYR A 33 1.85 -8.23 5.73
CA TYR A 33 2.78 -7.19 5.32
C TYR A 33 3.40 -7.59 3.98
N GLU A 34 4.12 -6.65 3.34
CA GLU A 34 4.37 -6.76 1.89
C GLU A 34 5.75 -7.30 1.53
N ASP A 35 6.70 -7.39 2.48
CA ASP A 35 8.07 -7.82 2.20
C ASP A 35 8.40 -9.20 2.80
N GLY A 36 7.41 -9.99 3.16
CA GLY A 36 7.57 -11.21 3.95
C GLY A 36 8.05 -12.46 3.21
N SER A 37 8.36 -12.38 1.93
CA SER A 37 8.87 -13.50 1.16
C SER A 37 10.18 -13.14 0.48
N LEU A 38 10.91 -14.14 -0.01
CA LEU A 38 12.13 -13.87 -0.76
C LEU A 38 11.84 -13.04 -2.01
N GLU A 39 10.73 -13.31 -2.67
CA GLU A 39 10.34 -12.60 -3.88
C GLU A 39 9.99 -11.14 -3.63
N SER A 40 9.46 -10.84 -2.46
CA SER A 40 8.99 -9.50 -2.11
C SER A 40 9.92 -8.77 -1.16
N SER A 41 11.04 -9.39 -0.74
CA SER A 41 11.90 -8.85 0.31
C SER A 41 12.54 -7.50 -0.03
N ALA A 42 12.65 -7.16 -1.30
CA ALA A 42 13.21 -5.87 -1.73
C ALA A 42 12.19 -4.73 -1.71
N ARG A 43 10.92 -5.00 -1.42
CA ARG A 43 9.89 -3.97 -1.31
C ARG A 43 10.15 -3.11 -0.10
N GLN A 44 10.22 -1.80 -0.30
CA GLN A 44 10.48 -0.84 0.77
C GLN A 44 9.21 -0.17 1.24
N PHE A 45 8.35 0.20 0.33
CA PHE A 45 7.07 0.81 0.66
C PHE A 45 6.00 0.42 -0.34
N VAL A 46 4.77 0.66 0.05
CA VAL A 46 3.57 0.39 -0.74
C VAL A 46 2.93 1.71 -1.10
N VAL A 47 2.46 1.81 -2.33
CA VAL A 47 1.66 2.93 -2.80
C VAL A 47 0.31 2.39 -3.25
N GLN A 48 -0.76 2.86 -2.63
CA GLN A 48 -2.13 2.50 -3.00
C GLN A 48 -2.87 3.73 -3.46
N VAL A 49 -3.56 3.62 -4.58
CA VAL A 49 -4.41 4.68 -5.09
C VAL A 49 -5.84 4.15 -5.14
N TYR A 50 -6.73 4.82 -4.43
CA TYR A 50 -8.14 4.50 -4.47
C TYR A 50 -8.75 5.08 -5.73
N LEU A 51 -9.35 4.25 -6.55
CA LEU A 51 -9.89 4.66 -7.85
C LEU A 51 -11.36 5.01 -7.80
N ASN A 52 -12.07 4.58 -6.77
CA ASN A 52 -13.46 4.93 -6.53
C ASN A 52 -13.77 4.90 -5.05
N ASP A 53 -14.91 5.45 -4.66
CA ASP A 53 -15.35 5.46 -3.26
C ASP A 53 -16.87 5.34 -3.11
N ASP A 54 -17.54 4.84 -4.14
CA ASP A 54 -19.01 4.67 -4.12
C ASP A 54 -19.42 3.36 -3.43
N PHE A 55 -18.93 3.17 -2.23
CA PHE A 55 -19.21 2.02 -1.37
C PHE A 55 -18.98 2.42 0.09
N ASP A 56 -19.50 1.60 1.02
CA ASP A 56 -19.19 1.73 2.44
C ASP A 56 -18.05 0.80 2.81
N GLY A 57 -17.34 1.11 3.90
CA GLY A 57 -16.19 0.30 4.31
C GLY A 57 -15.02 0.42 3.36
N GLY A 58 -14.34 -0.69 3.10
CA GLY A 58 -13.23 -0.72 2.16
C GLY A 58 -11.95 -0.04 2.65
N GLU A 59 -11.86 0.24 3.93
CA GLU A 59 -10.69 0.90 4.51
C GLU A 59 -9.46 -0.01 4.47
N THR A 60 -8.28 0.61 4.47
CA THR A 60 -7.04 -0.07 4.81
C THR A 60 -6.82 0.11 6.31
N GLU A 61 -6.73 -0.99 7.03
CA GLU A 61 -6.61 -0.97 8.48
C GLU A 61 -5.22 -1.45 8.90
N PHE A 62 -4.57 -0.67 9.77
CA PHE A 62 -3.24 -0.95 10.30
C PHE A 62 -3.36 -1.49 11.72
N LEU A 63 -2.76 -2.66 11.95
CA LEU A 63 -2.89 -3.38 13.22
C LEU A 63 -2.22 -2.64 14.37
N TYR A 64 -0.93 -2.35 14.23
CA TYR A 64 -0.14 -1.79 15.34
C TYR A 64 -0.44 -0.31 15.57
N GLN A 65 -0.73 0.43 14.52
CA GLN A 65 -1.10 1.84 14.61
C GLN A 65 -2.54 2.02 15.06
N GLN A 66 -3.35 0.96 15.04
CA GLN A 66 -4.79 1.00 15.38
C GLN A 66 -5.50 2.09 14.60
N ARG A 67 -5.31 2.06 13.27
CA ARG A 67 -5.78 3.12 12.41
C ARG A 67 -6.44 2.54 11.15
N ARG A 68 -7.54 3.14 10.76
CA ARG A 68 -8.23 2.86 9.50
C ARG A 68 -8.11 4.06 8.60
N GLU A 69 -7.65 3.83 7.38
CA GLU A 69 -7.60 4.88 6.37
C GLU A 69 -8.81 4.72 5.45
N GLU A 70 -9.63 5.74 5.42
CA GLU A 70 -10.82 5.76 4.60
C GLU A 70 -10.46 5.74 3.12
N ALA A 71 -11.23 4.98 2.34
CA ALA A 71 -11.07 4.94 0.89
C ALA A 71 -11.75 6.16 0.28
N VAL A 72 -10.94 7.08 -0.22
CA VAL A 72 -11.42 8.28 -0.91
C VAL A 72 -10.83 8.29 -2.31
N ALA A 73 -11.67 8.40 -3.33
CA ALA A 73 -11.23 8.35 -4.72
C ALA A 73 -10.18 9.44 -5.01
N GLY A 74 -9.08 9.04 -5.61
CA GLY A 74 -7.98 9.92 -5.93
C GLY A 74 -6.93 10.05 -4.81
N ASP A 75 -7.22 9.59 -3.61
CA ASP A 75 -6.23 9.62 -2.52
C ASP A 75 -5.16 8.57 -2.74
N VAL A 76 -3.94 8.91 -2.34
CA VAL A 76 -2.78 8.04 -2.38
C VAL A 76 -2.37 7.73 -0.94
N LEU A 77 -2.27 6.45 -0.64
CA LEU A 77 -1.82 5.97 0.66
C LEU A 77 -0.44 5.34 0.49
N MET A 78 0.54 5.84 1.22
CA MET A 78 1.90 5.28 1.23
C MET A 78 2.26 4.81 2.61
N PHE A 79 2.85 3.63 2.69
CA PHE A 79 3.32 3.09 3.97
C PHE A 79 4.46 2.09 3.76
N PRO A 80 5.31 1.88 4.78
CA PRO A 80 6.39 0.90 4.69
C PRO A 80 5.87 -0.51 4.43
N ALA A 81 6.64 -1.29 3.68
CA ALA A 81 6.28 -2.66 3.32
C ALA A 81 6.54 -3.65 4.45
N ALA A 82 7.26 -3.24 5.49
CA ALA A 82 7.73 -4.10 6.56
C ALA A 82 6.61 -4.46 7.55
N PHE A 83 6.91 -5.43 8.44
CA PHE A 83 5.96 -5.93 9.43
C PHE A 83 5.43 -4.85 10.39
N THR A 84 6.16 -3.75 10.54
CA THR A 84 5.71 -2.61 11.37
C THR A 84 4.37 -2.05 10.90
N HIS A 85 4.04 -2.24 9.62
CA HIS A 85 2.79 -1.77 9.02
C HIS A 85 1.96 -2.94 8.53
N THR A 86 1.82 -3.94 9.40
CA THR A 86 0.89 -5.04 9.18
C THR A 86 -0.52 -4.47 9.03
N HIS A 87 -1.19 -4.87 7.96
CA HIS A 87 -2.46 -4.27 7.57
C HIS A 87 -3.39 -5.29 6.94
N ARG A 88 -4.62 -4.86 6.73
CA ARG A 88 -5.62 -5.63 6.00
C ARG A 88 -6.54 -4.68 5.23
N GLY A 89 -7.16 -5.20 4.18
CA GLY A 89 -8.21 -4.49 3.46
C GLY A 89 -9.56 -4.92 3.97
N ASN A 90 -10.34 -3.97 4.49
CA ASN A 90 -11.69 -4.24 4.91
C ASN A 90 -12.61 -4.36 3.69
N PRO A 91 -13.67 -5.18 3.75
CA PRO A 91 -14.53 -5.38 2.59
C PRO A 91 -15.30 -4.11 2.25
N PRO A 92 -15.40 -3.77 0.96
CA PRO A 92 -16.35 -2.75 0.53
C PRO A 92 -17.77 -3.32 0.62
N LEU A 93 -18.71 -2.48 1.00
CA LEU A 93 -20.12 -2.85 1.14
C LEU A 93 -20.96 -1.98 0.22
N GLY A 94 -21.88 -2.61 -0.50
CA GLY A 94 -22.79 -1.89 -1.39
C GLY A 94 -22.22 -1.51 -2.75
N GLY A 95 -20.95 -1.85 -3.02
CA GLY A 95 -20.30 -1.57 -4.29
C GLY A 95 -18.95 -2.24 -4.37
N HIS A 96 -18.38 -2.29 -5.57
CA HIS A 96 -17.04 -2.82 -5.79
C HIS A 96 -15.99 -1.75 -5.53
N LYS A 97 -14.81 -2.17 -5.07
CA LYS A 97 -13.68 -1.29 -4.85
C LYS A 97 -12.63 -1.51 -5.93
N TYR A 98 -12.22 -0.43 -6.57
CA TYR A 98 -11.16 -0.44 -7.57
C TYR A 98 -9.91 0.21 -6.96
N LEU A 99 -8.80 -0.50 -7.01
CA LEU A 99 -7.58 -0.13 -6.34
C LEU A 99 -6.38 -0.36 -7.24
N ALA A 100 -5.48 0.61 -7.31
CA ALA A 100 -4.18 0.44 -7.94
C ALA A 100 -3.13 0.33 -6.84
N THR A 101 -2.28 -0.70 -6.90
CA THR A 101 -1.21 -0.90 -5.93
C THR A 101 0.12 -1.02 -6.65
N SER A 102 1.12 -0.33 -6.13
CA SER A 102 2.50 -0.43 -6.61
C SER A 102 3.43 -0.51 -5.40
N TRP A 103 4.65 -0.96 -5.64
CA TRP A 103 5.66 -1.08 -4.60
C TRP A 103 6.90 -0.30 -4.97
N GLY A 104 7.50 0.33 -3.96
CA GLY A 104 8.73 1.08 -4.14
C GLY A 104 9.95 0.26 -3.76
N TYR A 105 10.97 0.35 -4.58
CA TYR A 105 12.27 -0.31 -4.38
C TYR A 105 13.34 0.76 -4.37
N ILE A 106 14.36 0.57 -3.53
CA ILE A 106 15.49 1.48 -3.52
C ILE A 106 16.35 1.16 -4.74
N GLN A 107 16.65 2.19 -5.52
CA GLN A 107 17.63 2.08 -6.59
C GLN A 107 19.01 2.32 -6.01
N ASP A 108 19.92 1.38 -6.25
CA ASP A 108 21.31 1.51 -5.82
C ASP A 108 22.01 2.55 -6.67
N GLU A 109 22.52 3.62 -6.05
CA GLU A 109 23.23 4.66 -6.75
C GLU A 109 24.58 4.19 -7.27
N ASP A 110 25.18 3.20 -6.63
CA ASP A 110 26.48 2.68 -7.00
C ASP A 110 26.42 1.70 -8.17
N SER A 111 25.25 1.35 -8.60
CA SER A 111 25.07 0.44 -9.73
C SER A 111 25.26 1.11 -11.08
N ASN A 112 25.53 2.36 -11.09
CA ASN A 112 25.76 3.14 -12.31
C ASN A 112 27.18 3.06 -12.80
#